data_e1f0a62d93744d60af01a33396c7f363
#
_entry.id   e1f0a62d93744d60af01a33396c7f363
#
_cell.length_a   1.000
_cell.length_b   1.000
_cell.length_c   1.000
_cell.angle_alpha   90.00
_cell.angle_beta   90.00
_cell.angle_gamma   90.00
#
_symmetry.space_group_name_H-M   'P 1'
#
loop_
_entity.id
_entity.type
_entity.pdbx_description
1 polymer ?
#
loop_
_entity_poly.entity_id
_entity_poly.type
_entity_poly.pdbx_seq_one_letter_code
_entity_poly.pdbx_strand_id
1 'polypeptide(L)'
;VDNCYGEFTQTQEPCQVGADIAVGSLIKNPGGGIAPTGGYIVGRRDLVELCAYRLNAPGLGKELGCTLETPRDMYLGFYYAPGVVCEAIKTAIYAQCMLELLGKNPVPRYCDDHNDIVTCFDAGTADALIGFCQGIQAASPVDSYAAPKPSPEPGYTDEVVMASGSFTQGSTIELSCDGPLREPYTCYLQGGLNFAASRAGVLLAIQKAYFKD
;
A
#
# COMPACT_ATOMS: atom_id res chain seq x y z
N VAL A 1 8.76 15.14 0.05
CA VAL A 1 8.68 13.70 0.40
C VAL A 1 7.35 13.16 -0.05
N ASP A 2 7.35 12.02 -0.75
CA ASP A 2 6.16 11.15 -0.88
C ASP A 2 6.11 10.28 0.37
N ASN A 3 5.04 10.42 1.15
CA ASN A 3 4.88 9.74 2.43
C ASN A 3 3.88 8.56 2.35
N CYS A 4 3.50 8.14 1.15
CA CYS A 4 2.60 7.01 0.98
C CYS A 4 3.12 5.78 1.73
N TYR A 5 2.24 5.16 2.52
CA TYR A 5 2.50 4.02 3.41
C TYR A 5 3.34 4.31 4.67
N GLY A 6 3.89 5.53 4.84
CA GLY A 6 4.64 5.93 6.03
C GLY A 6 3.79 6.52 7.15
N GLU A 7 2.62 7.05 6.81
CA GLU A 7 1.77 7.78 7.76
C GLU A 7 1.33 6.88 8.94
N PHE A 8 1.38 7.42 10.14
CA PHE A 8 1.01 6.76 11.40
C PHE A 8 1.88 5.55 11.79
N THR A 9 3.00 5.31 11.13
CA THR A 9 3.92 4.22 11.48
C THR A 9 4.92 4.65 12.56
N GLN A 10 5.21 5.95 12.63
CA GLN A 10 6.14 6.56 13.58
C GLN A 10 5.49 7.70 14.34
N THR A 11 6.16 8.16 15.42
CA THR A 11 5.71 9.30 16.24
C THR A 11 6.00 10.66 15.60
N GLN A 12 6.77 10.68 14.53
CA GLN A 12 7.14 11.88 13.79
C GLN A 12 6.86 11.69 12.30
N GLU A 13 6.30 12.71 11.69
CA GLU A 13 6.03 12.78 10.25
C GLU A 13 7.13 13.61 9.53
N PRO A 14 7.30 13.46 8.21
CA PRO A 14 8.42 14.06 7.48
C PRO A 14 8.63 15.56 7.71
N CYS A 15 7.55 16.34 7.78
CA CYS A 15 7.66 17.79 8.01
C CYS A 15 8.15 18.15 9.43
N GLN A 16 8.04 17.25 10.40
CA GLN A 16 8.55 17.45 11.76
C GLN A 16 10.06 17.22 11.85
N VAL A 17 10.62 16.53 10.87
CA VAL A 17 12.05 16.19 10.82
C VAL A 17 12.81 16.88 9.68
N GLY A 18 12.22 17.93 9.09
CA GLY A 18 12.92 18.82 8.19
C GLY A 18 12.47 18.81 6.72
N ALA A 19 11.47 18.03 6.35
CA ALA A 19 10.89 18.13 5.00
C ALA A 19 10.09 19.44 4.86
N ASP A 20 10.32 20.19 3.80
CA ASP A 20 9.55 21.40 3.51
C ASP A 20 8.11 21.11 3.14
N ILE A 21 7.88 19.97 2.47
CA ILE A 21 6.58 19.54 1.98
C ILE A 21 6.52 18.01 1.96
N ALA A 22 5.37 17.46 2.33
CA ALA A 22 5.06 16.05 2.17
C ALA A 22 3.72 15.88 1.45
N VAL A 23 3.62 14.82 0.66
CA VAL A 23 2.42 14.46 -0.10
C VAL A 23 2.08 13.01 0.14
N GLY A 24 0.81 12.66 0.00
CA GLY A 24 0.37 11.28 0.11
C GLY A 24 -1.04 11.08 -0.42
N SER A 25 -1.47 9.83 -0.40
CA SER A 25 -2.77 9.42 -0.89
C SER A 25 -3.74 9.14 0.25
N LEU A 26 -4.99 9.62 0.12
CA LEU A 26 -6.05 9.32 1.09
C LEU A 26 -6.68 7.94 0.89
N ILE A 27 -6.40 7.23 -0.21
CA ILE A 27 -6.82 5.83 -0.35
C ILE A 27 -5.87 4.83 0.33
N LYS A 28 -4.76 5.33 0.90
CA LYS A 28 -3.76 4.56 1.64
C LYS A 28 -3.94 4.75 3.16
N ASN A 29 -2.85 4.79 3.89
CA ASN A 29 -2.86 4.88 5.36
C ASN A 29 -3.85 5.91 5.90
N PRO A 30 -3.83 7.19 5.46
CA PRO A 30 -4.67 8.21 6.08
C PRO A 30 -6.18 8.01 5.86
N GLY A 31 -6.56 7.27 4.85
CA GLY A 31 -7.98 7.01 4.56
C GLY A 31 -8.57 5.81 5.30
N GLY A 32 -7.75 5.02 6.01
CA GLY A 32 -8.20 3.92 6.87
C GLY A 32 -9.09 2.88 6.16
N GLY A 33 -8.95 2.72 4.83
CA GLY A 33 -9.79 1.84 4.02
C GLY A 33 -11.21 2.34 3.77
N ILE A 34 -11.53 3.58 4.16
CA ILE A 34 -12.87 4.18 4.03
C ILE A 34 -12.89 5.28 2.96
N ALA A 35 -11.85 6.11 2.91
CA ALA A 35 -11.80 7.20 1.92
C ALA A 35 -11.74 6.64 0.49
N PRO A 36 -12.70 7.01 -0.38
CA PRO A 36 -12.80 6.42 -1.72
C PRO A 36 -11.82 7.00 -2.72
N THR A 37 -11.26 8.17 -2.42
CA THR A 37 -10.38 8.94 -3.31
C THR A 37 -9.64 10.00 -2.53
N GLY A 38 -8.74 10.72 -3.21
CA GLY A 38 -8.12 11.93 -2.69
C GLY A 38 -6.65 11.78 -2.39
N GLY A 39 -6.04 12.91 -2.12
CA GLY A 39 -4.66 13.06 -1.70
C GLY A 39 -4.51 14.26 -0.79
N TYR A 40 -3.36 14.37 -0.17
CA TYR A 40 -3.04 15.51 0.67
C TYR A 40 -1.67 16.09 0.33
N ILE A 41 -1.49 17.37 0.61
CA ILE A 41 -0.23 18.08 0.57
C ILE A 41 -0.12 18.87 1.87
N VAL A 42 0.92 18.65 2.64
CA VAL A 42 1.19 19.34 3.92
C VAL A 42 2.61 19.87 3.97
N GLY A 43 2.85 20.89 4.76
CA GLY A 43 4.16 21.47 4.94
C GLY A 43 4.15 23.00 5.01
N ARG A 44 5.18 23.64 4.50
CA ARG A 44 5.30 25.09 4.48
C ARG A 44 4.13 25.73 3.74
N ARG A 45 3.54 26.76 4.38
CA ARG A 45 2.34 27.44 3.87
C ARG A 45 2.54 27.98 2.46
N ASP A 46 3.67 28.65 2.18
CA ASP A 46 3.97 29.23 0.88
C ASP A 46 4.02 28.18 -0.23
N LEU A 47 4.56 26.99 0.04
CA LEU A 47 4.63 25.89 -0.91
C LEU A 47 3.25 25.23 -1.12
N VAL A 48 2.51 25.04 -0.04
CA VAL A 48 1.13 24.49 -0.12
C VAL A 48 0.20 25.41 -0.93
N GLU A 49 0.35 26.73 -0.77
CA GLU A 49 -0.41 27.72 -1.58
C GLU A 49 -0.05 27.64 -3.07
N LEU A 50 1.22 27.53 -3.42
CA LEU A 50 1.65 27.34 -4.80
C LEU A 50 1.08 26.05 -5.41
N CYS A 51 1.07 24.96 -4.65
CA CYS A 51 0.46 23.71 -5.07
C CYS A 51 -1.05 23.87 -5.31
N ALA A 52 -1.77 24.59 -4.45
CA ALA A 52 -3.19 24.85 -4.60
C ALA A 52 -3.50 25.62 -5.90
N TYR A 53 -2.70 26.65 -6.23
CA TYR A 53 -2.84 27.38 -7.49
C TYR A 53 -2.54 26.52 -8.73
N ARG A 54 -1.68 25.52 -8.60
CA ARG A 54 -1.34 24.61 -9.69
C ARG A 54 -2.39 23.50 -9.87
N LEU A 55 -2.97 23.04 -8.77
CA LEU A 55 -3.91 21.91 -8.75
C LEU A 55 -5.30 22.32 -9.25
N ASN A 56 -5.76 23.52 -8.88
CA ASN A 56 -7.08 24.04 -9.23
C ASN A 56 -7.03 24.92 -10.49
N ALA A 57 -8.17 25.47 -10.86
CA ALA A 57 -8.25 26.42 -11.97
C ALA A 57 -7.40 27.67 -11.69
N PRO A 58 -6.75 28.26 -12.72
CA PRO A 58 -5.89 29.44 -12.53
C PRO A 58 -6.58 30.56 -11.77
N GLY A 59 -5.91 31.09 -10.74
CA GLY A 59 -6.39 32.21 -9.94
C GLY A 59 -7.37 31.88 -8.81
N LEU A 60 -7.85 30.63 -8.70
CA LEU A 60 -8.81 30.24 -7.67
C LEU A 60 -8.14 29.70 -6.39
N GLY A 61 -6.94 29.10 -6.51
CA GLY A 61 -6.28 28.49 -5.37
C GLY A 61 -7.17 27.44 -4.71
N LYS A 62 -7.24 27.47 -3.38
CA LYS A 62 -8.03 26.52 -2.57
C LYS A 62 -9.43 27.03 -2.17
N GLU A 63 -9.85 28.18 -2.64
CA GLU A 63 -11.15 28.77 -2.27
C GLU A 63 -12.33 28.02 -2.89
N LEU A 64 -12.11 27.38 -4.02
CA LEU A 64 -13.08 26.54 -4.70
C LEU A 64 -12.50 25.14 -4.92
N GLY A 65 -13.37 24.16 -4.88
CA GLY A 65 -13.01 22.76 -5.15
C GLY A 65 -14.23 21.87 -5.00
N CYS A 66 -14.25 20.78 -5.74
CA CYS A 66 -15.32 19.79 -5.65
C CYS A 66 -14.87 18.63 -4.79
N THR A 67 -15.50 18.42 -3.64
CA THR A 67 -15.21 17.29 -2.74
C THR A 67 -16.06 16.06 -3.05
N LEU A 68 -17.00 16.15 -4.00
CA LEU A 68 -17.86 15.03 -4.43
C LEU A 68 -18.57 14.33 -3.27
N GLU A 69 -18.96 15.10 -2.23
CA GLU A 69 -19.62 14.61 -1.00
C GLU A 69 -18.77 13.62 -0.16
N THR A 70 -17.47 13.54 -0.40
CA THR A 70 -16.57 12.59 0.30
C THR A 70 -15.95 13.07 1.63
N PRO A 71 -16.09 14.33 2.11
CA PRO A 71 -15.38 14.78 3.32
C PRO A 71 -15.68 13.94 4.55
N ARG A 72 -16.95 13.48 4.70
CA ARG A 72 -17.33 12.64 5.84
C ARG A 72 -16.53 11.34 5.88
N ASP A 73 -16.41 10.68 4.74
CA ASP A 73 -15.67 9.40 4.63
C ASP A 73 -14.18 9.63 4.78
N MET A 74 -13.64 10.73 4.27
CA MET A 74 -12.23 11.11 4.47
C MET A 74 -11.93 11.33 5.96
N TYR A 75 -12.76 12.07 6.70
CA TYR A 75 -12.57 12.30 8.14
C TYR A 75 -12.79 11.04 8.97
N LEU A 76 -13.75 10.21 8.60
CA LEU A 76 -14.00 8.95 9.29
C LEU A 76 -12.83 7.98 9.08
N GLY A 77 -12.33 7.89 7.84
CA GLY A 77 -11.14 7.11 7.50
C GLY A 77 -9.92 7.58 8.27
N PHE A 78 -9.68 8.89 8.31
CA PHE A 78 -8.59 9.49 9.07
C PHE A 78 -8.69 9.18 10.57
N TYR A 79 -9.88 9.19 11.14
CA TYR A 79 -10.11 8.83 12.54
C TYR A 79 -9.73 7.36 12.81
N TYR A 80 -10.03 6.43 11.91
CA TYR A 80 -9.69 5.03 12.07
C TYR A 80 -8.27 4.67 11.63
N ALA A 81 -7.62 5.53 10.85
CA ALA A 81 -6.34 5.26 10.21
C ALA A 81 -5.25 4.71 11.15
N PRO A 82 -5.01 5.25 12.37
CA PRO A 82 -3.97 4.69 13.25
C PRO A 82 -4.21 3.23 13.63
N GLY A 83 -5.47 2.85 13.85
CA GLY A 83 -5.85 1.47 14.14
C GLY A 83 -5.66 0.55 12.94
N VAL A 84 -6.04 1.01 11.76
CA VAL A 84 -5.89 0.25 10.50
C VAL A 84 -4.41 0.08 10.14
N VAL A 85 -3.61 1.13 10.28
CA VAL A 85 -2.15 1.05 10.06
C VAL A 85 -1.50 0.06 11.03
N CYS A 86 -1.94 0.03 12.29
CA CYS A 86 -1.49 -0.98 13.25
C CYS A 86 -1.78 -2.42 12.77
N GLU A 87 -2.96 -2.67 12.19
CA GLU A 87 -3.30 -3.99 11.61
C GLU A 87 -2.43 -4.33 10.38
N ALA A 88 -2.12 -3.33 9.55
CA ALA A 88 -1.22 -3.49 8.41
C ALA A 88 0.22 -3.80 8.85
N ILE A 89 0.74 -3.14 9.89
CA ILE A 89 2.06 -3.45 10.46
C ILE A 89 2.09 -4.87 11.05
N LYS A 90 1.05 -5.29 11.76
CA LYS A 90 0.95 -6.68 12.24
C LYS A 90 0.98 -7.68 11.09
N THR A 91 0.32 -7.35 9.98
CA THR A 91 0.33 -8.19 8.77
C THR A 91 1.73 -8.25 8.15
N ALA A 92 2.43 -7.13 8.05
CA ALA A 92 3.81 -7.07 7.56
C ALA A 92 4.74 -7.93 8.43
N ILE A 93 4.72 -7.73 9.75
CA ILE A 93 5.54 -8.51 10.70
C ILE A 93 5.24 -10.00 10.59
N TYR A 94 3.98 -10.38 10.48
CA TYR A 94 3.59 -11.77 10.32
C TYR A 94 4.12 -12.37 9.01
N ALA A 95 3.96 -11.64 7.90
CA ALA A 95 4.46 -12.08 6.60
C ALA A 95 5.99 -12.24 6.60
N GLN A 96 6.71 -11.29 7.18
CA GLN A 96 8.16 -11.33 7.33
C GLN A 96 8.60 -12.55 8.14
N CYS A 97 7.97 -12.82 9.28
CA CYS A 97 8.25 -14.01 10.11
C CYS A 97 8.02 -15.30 9.32
N MET A 98 6.90 -15.42 8.61
CA MET A 98 6.60 -16.60 7.79
C MET A 98 7.59 -16.77 6.63
N LEU A 99 8.00 -15.68 5.99
CA LEU A 99 8.99 -15.71 4.91
C LEU A 99 10.38 -16.11 5.42
N GLU A 100 10.81 -15.62 6.59
CA GLU A 100 12.07 -16.05 7.20
C GLU A 100 12.06 -17.53 7.55
N LEU A 101 10.95 -18.07 8.05
CA LEU A 101 10.80 -19.52 8.30
C LEU A 101 10.92 -20.36 7.02
N LEU A 102 10.64 -19.78 5.86
CA LEU A 102 10.81 -20.39 4.54
C LEU A 102 12.20 -20.15 3.93
N GLY A 103 13.13 -19.55 4.69
CA GLY A 103 14.48 -19.24 4.24
C GLY A 103 14.54 -18.06 3.24
N LYS A 104 13.52 -17.20 3.19
CA LYS A 104 13.53 -15.94 2.44
C LYS A 104 14.12 -14.82 3.29
N ASN A 105 14.54 -13.76 2.64
CA ASN A 105 15.14 -12.60 3.29
C ASN A 105 14.23 -11.37 3.10
N PRO A 106 13.15 -11.22 3.87
CA PRO A 106 12.29 -10.05 3.79
C PRO A 106 12.99 -8.79 4.31
N VAL A 107 12.63 -7.66 3.74
CA VAL A 107 13.10 -6.33 4.15
C VAL A 107 11.87 -5.44 4.35
N PRO A 108 11.69 -4.83 5.55
CA PRO A 108 12.44 -5.09 6.77
C PRO A 108 12.25 -6.52 7.29
N ARG A 109 13.07 -6.92 8.25
CA ARG A 109 12.86 -8.16 9.00
C ARG A 109 11.75 -7.98 10.04
N TYR A 110 11.14 -9.06 10.47
CA TYR A 110 10.06 -9.01 11.48
C TYR A 110 10.46 -8.35 12.81
N CYS A 111 11.74 -8.27 13.13
CA CYS A 111 12.29 -7.68 14.35
C CYS A 111 12.90 -6.28 14.15
N ASP A 112 12.90 -5.76 12.92
CA ASP A 112 13.40 -4.43 12.61
C ASP A 112 12.32 -3.37 12.87
N ASP A 113 12.74 -2.11 13.00
CA ASP A 113 11.80 -0.98 13.05
C ASP A 113 11.10 -0.81 11.70
N HIS A 114 9.80 -0.55 11.76
CA HIS A 114 8.96 -0.34 10.58
C HIS A 114 8.66 1.14 10.40
N ASN A 115 9.09 1.70 9.26
CA ASN A 115 8.84 3.10 8.88
C ASN A 115 7.74 3.24 7.82
N ASP A 116 7.24 2.10 7.35
CA ASP A 116 6.09 1.97 6.45
C ASP A 116 5.43 0.59 6.68
N ILE A 117 4.46 0.25 5.85
CA ILE A 117 3.72 -1.01 5.91
C ILE A 117 4.14 -1.99 4.81
N VAL A 118 5.23 -1.73 4.11
CA VAL A 118 5.66 -2.55 2.97
C VAL A 118 6.64 -3.63 3.41
N THR A 119 6.47 -4.82 2.88
CA THR A 119 7.44 -5.91 2.99
C THR A 119 7.94 -6.28 1.59
N CYS A 120 9.24 -6.14 1.38
CA CYS A 120 9.90 -6.57 0.15
C CYS A 120 10.58 -7.91 0.37
N PHE A 121 10.51 -8.81 -0.60
CA PHE A 121 11.29 -10.05 -0.56
C PHE A 121 11.46 -10.64 -1.97
N ASP A 122 12.51 -11.42 -2.15
CA ASP A 122 12.76 -12.08 -3.41
C ASP A 122 12.01 -13.42 -3.46
N ALA A 123 11.07 -13.52 -4.40
CA ALA A 123 10.31 -14.75 -4.59
C ALA A 123 11.21 -15.90 -5.09
N GLY A 124 12.27 -15.59 -5.83
CA GLY A 124 13.27 -16.52 -6.36
C GLY A 124 12.99 -17.02 -7.77
N THR A 125 11.73 -17.06 -8.20
CA THR A 125 11.32 -17.41 -9.57
C THR A 125 10.12 -16.60 -10.02
N ALA A 126 9.95 -16.47 -11.34
CA ALA A 126 8.75 -15.84 -11.93
C ALA A 126 7.46 -16.52 -11.47
N ASP A 127 7.43 -17.84 -11.45
CA ASP A 127 6.28 -18.63 -11.02
C ASP A 127 5.92 -18.38 -9.56
N ALA A 128 6.91 -18.22 -8.68
CA ALA A 128 6.67 -17.96 -7.27
C ALA A 128 6.10 -16.55 -7.05
N LEU A 129 6.61 -15.53 -7.77
CA LEU A 129 6.07 -14.18 -7.76
C LEU A 129 4.62 -14.17 -8.22
N ILE A 130 4.33 -14.77 -9.39
CA ILE A 130 2.97 -14.87 -9.94
C ILE A 130 2.06 -15.61 -8.95
N GLY A 131 2.51 -16.75 -8.42
CA GLY A 131 1.75 -17.55 -7.47
C GLY A 131 1.43 -16.78 -6.18
N PHE A 132 2.39 -16.02 -5.66
CA PHE A 132 2.19 -15.20 -4.47
C PHE A 132 1.12 -14.12 -4.71
N CYS A 133 1.23 -13.35 -5.80
CA CYS A 133 0.22 -12.36 -6.16
C CYS A 133 -1.16 -12.99 -6.38
N GLN A 134 -1.24 -14.14 -7.07
CA GLN A 134 -2.50 -14.86 -7.25
C GLN A 134 -3.09 -15.35 -5.93
N GLY A 135 -2.26 -15.70 -4.95
CA GLY A 135 -2.73 -16.07 -3.61
C GLY A 135 -3.31 -14.89 -2.84
N ILE A 136 -2.66 -13.73 -2.90
CA ILE A 136 -3.19 -12.49 -2.33
C ILE A 136 -4.53 -12.14 -2.98
N GLN A 137 -4.61 -12.18 -4.32
CA GLN A 137 -5.86 -11.88 -5.05
C GLN A 137 -7.00 -12.83 -4.66
N ALA A 138 -6.72 -14.11 -4.55
CA ALA A 138 -7.71 -15.11 -4.17
C ALA A 138 -8.25 -14.94 -2.74
N ALA A 139 -7.51 -14.28 -1.86
CA ALA A 139 -7.92 -13.95 -0.49
C ALA A 139 -8.55 -12.55 -0.36
N SER A 140 -8.60 -11.79 -1.42
CA SER A 140 -9.12 -10.41 -1.41
C SER A 140 -10.64 -10.37 -1.35
N PRO A 141 -11.24 -9.30 -0.79
CA PRO A 141 -12.69 -9.18 -0.67
C PRO A 141 -13.39 -8.97 -2.02
N VAL A 142 -12.68 -8.42 -3.00
CA VAL A 142 -13.20 -8.12 -4.34
C VAL A 142 -12.39 -8.89 -5.39
N ASP A 143 -13.08 -9.37 -6.42
CA ASP A 143 -12.47 -10.07 -7.55
C ASP A 143 -11.57 -11.27 -7.17
N SER A 144 -11.89 -11.97 -6.09
CA SER A 144 -11.12 -13.13 -5.60
C SER A 144 -11.02 -14.29 -6.60
N TYR A 145 -11.90 -14.35 -7.58
CA TYR A 145 -11.89 -15.33 -8.68
C TYR A 145 -10.87 -14.97 -9.77
N ALA A 146 -10.39 -13.74 -9.81
CA ALA A 146 -9.41 -13.31 -10.81
C ALA A 146 -8.03 -13.91 -10.52
N ALA A 147 -7.30 -14.23 -11.58
CA ALA A 147 -5.93 -14.68 -11.48
C ALA A 147 -5.02 -13.65 -12.15
N PRO A 148 -4.33 -12.79 -11.41
CA PRO A 148 -3.40 -11.82 -11.95
C PRO A 148 -2.36 -12.48 -12.84
N LYS A 149 -2.05 -11.83 -13.97
CA LYS A 149 -1.02 -12.24 -14.91
C LYS A 149 -0.07 -11.08 -15.16
N PRO A 150 1.18 -11.36 -15.58
CA PRO A 150 2.07 -10.31 -16.03
C PRO A 150 1.42 -9.46 -17.10
N SER A 151 1.53 -8.14 -16.95
CA SER A 151 0.94 -7.16 -17.86
C SER A 151 1.87 -5.96 -18.01
N PRO A 152 1.93 -5.33 -19.19
CA PRO A 152 2.63 -4.07 -19.37
C PRO A 152 2.00 -2.98 -18.53
N GLU A 153 2.82 -2.22 -17.79
CA GLU A 153 2.38 -1.08 -16.99
C GLU A 153 3.06 0.21 -17.46
N PRO A 154 2.31 1.33 -17.61
CA PRO A 154 2.88 2.60 -18.00
C PRO A 154 4.02 3.04 -17.07
N GLY A 155 5.19 3.37 -17.67
CA GLY A 155 6.36 3.80 -16.92
C GLY A 155 7.29 2.67 -16.46
N TYR A 156 6.94 1.42 -16.70
CA TYR A 156 7.79 0.25 -16.43
C TYR A 156 8.34 -0.34 -17.73
N THR A 157 9.57 -0.85 -17.67
CA THR A 157 10.20 -1.56 -18.79
C THR A 157 9.83 -3.04 -18.81
N ASP A 158 9.58 -3.60 -17.62
CA ASP A 158 9.22 -5.00 -17.44
C ASP A 158 7.73 -5.12 -17.17
N GLU A 159 7.14 -6.26 -17.51
CA GLU A 159 5.78 -6.56 -17.09
C GLU A 159 5.68 -6.65 -15.58
N VAL A 160 4.54 -6.25 -15.03
CA VAL A 160 4.26 -6.27 -13.60
C VAL A 160 3.08 -7.19 -13.32
N VAL A 161 3.17 -7.95 -12.23
CA VAL A 161 2.02 -8.69 -11.69
C VAL A 161 1.47 -7.90 -10.52
N MET A 162 0.17 -7.60 -10.54
CA MET A 162 -0.51 -6.83 -9.48
C MET A 162 -1.69 -7.62 -8.93
N ALA A 163 -1.72 -7.80 -7.62
CA ALA A 163 -2.87 -8.29 -6.87
C ALA A 163 -3.45 -7.13 -6.05
N SER A 164 -4.66 -6.71 -6.40
CA SER A 164 -5.34 -5.55 -5.81
C SER A 164 -6.84 -5.78 -5.79
N GLY A 165 -7.28 -6.75 -5.03
CA GLY A 165 -8.71 -7.04 -4.84
C GLY A 165 -9.33 -6.20 -3.72
N SER A 166 -9.26 -4.88 -3.83
CA SER A 166 -9.73 -3.93 -2.84
C SER A 166 -11.04 -3.25 -3.26
N PHE A 167 -11.78 -2.71 -2.29
CA PHE A 167 -13.01 -1.93 -2.54
C PHE A 167 -12.74 -0.64 -3.30
N THR A 168 -11.52 -0.08 -3.18
CA THR A 168 -11.06 1.07 -3.95
C THR A 168 -10.00 0.61 -4.93
N GLN A 169 -10.12 1.01 -6.20
CA GLN A 169 -9.16 0.61 -7.23
C GLN A 169 -7.76 1.19 -6.98
N GLY A 170 -6.74 0.41 -7.32
CA GLY A 170 -5.33 0.77 -7.19
C GLY A 170 -4.70 0.22 -5.90
N SER A 171 -3.47 0.61 -5.64
CA SER A 171 -2.76 0.26 -4.41
C SER A 171 -3.29 1.07 -3.24
N THR A 172 -3.93 0.41 -2.30
CA THR A 172 -4.60 1.01 -1.13
C THR A 172 -3.98 0.52 0.18
N ILE A 173 -4.60 0.88 1.32
CA ILE A 173 -4.26 0.29 2.63
C ILE A 173 -4.74 -1.17 2.77
N GLU A 174 -5.54 -1.67 1.85
CA GLU A 174 -5.97 -3.08 1.84
C GLU A 174 -4.83 -3.99 1.41
N LEU A 175 -4.91 -5.26 1.77
CA LEU A 175 -3.87 -6.24 1.45
C LEU A 175 -3.67 -6.35 -0.06
N SER A 176 -2.47 -6.05 -0.52
CA SER A 176 -2.09 -6.13 -1.92
C SER A 176 -0.64 -6.57 -2.08
N CYS A 177 -0.29 -7.05 -3.25
CA CYS A 177 1.08 -7.41 -3.60
C CYS A 177 1.31 -7.18 -5.07
N ASP A 178 2.45 -6.62 -5.41
CA ASP A 178 2.90 -6.48 -6.77
C ASP A 178 4.38 -6.85 -6.91
N GLY A 179 4.84 -7.00 -8.16
CA GLY A 179 6.24 -7.20 -8.46
C GLY A 179 6.53 -7.20 -9.94
N PRO A 180 7.69 -6.65 -10.35
CA PRO A 180 8.14 -6.70 -11.73
C PRO A 180 8.61 -8.12 -12.10
N LEU A 181 8.29 -8.55 -13.30
CA LEU A 181 8.67 -9.86 -13.81
C LEU A 181 10.13 -9.86 -14.32
N ARG A 182 11.03 -9.59 -13.41
CA ARG A 182 12.48 -9.59 -13.66
C ARG A 182 13.21 -10.12 -12.43
N GLU A 183 14.38 -10.71 -12.64
CA GLU A 183 15.24 -11.16 -11.52
C GLU A 183 15.61 -9.99 -10.60
N PRO A 184 15.63 -10.22 -9.28
CA PRO A 184 15.40 -11.50 -8.56
C PRO A 184 13.93 -11.83 -8.25
N TYR A 185 12.96 -11.25 -8.98
CA TYR A 185 11.52 -11.42 -8.80
C TYR A 185 11.03 -10.92 -7.45
N THR A 186 11.33 -9.67 -7.16
CA THR A 186 10.97 -9.02 -5.89
C THR A 186 9.46 -8.80 -5.79
N CYS A 187 8.88 -9.27 -4.72
CA CYS A 187 7.50 -8.98 -4.31
C CYS A 187 7.47 -7.79 -3.35
N TYR A 188 6.48 -6.92 -3.53
CA TYR A 188 6.15 -5.80 -2.63
C TYR A 188 4.77 -6.06 -2.04
N LEU A 189 4.74 -6.59 -0.83
CA LEU A 189 3.52 -6.86 -0.07
C LEU A 189 3.21 -5.69 0.84
N GLN A 190 1.97 -5.24 0.88
CA GLN A 190 1.57 -4.10 1.71
C GLN A 190 0.12 -4.19 2.17
N GLY A 191 -0.19 -3.46 3.25
CA GLY A 191 -1.54 -3.25 3.71
C GLY A 191 -2.15 -4.38 4.51
N GLY A 192 -3.43 -4.24 4.73
CA GLY A 192 -4.26 -5.16 5.49
C GLY A 192 -5.15 -4.42 6.49
N LEU A 193 -6.45 -4.30 6.21
CA LEU A 193 -7.41 -3.60 7.08
C LEU A 193 -7.63 -4.33 8.41
N ASN A 194 -7.38 -5.63 8.41
CA ASN A 194 -7.74 -6.54 9.50
C ASN A 194 -6.76 -7.71 9.50
N PHE A 195 -6.01 -7.83 10.57
CA PHE A 195 -4.95 -8.84 10.68
C PHE A 195 -5.46 -10.28 10.52
N ALA A 196 -6.64 -10.59 11.03
CA ALA A 196 -7.16 -11.97 10.93
C ALA A 196 -7.41 -12.40 9.48
N ALA A 197 -8.00 -11.51 8.67
CA ALA A 197 -8.21 -11.75 7.25
C ALA A 197 -6.88 -11.72 6.47
N SER A 198 -6.03 -10.73 6.73
CA SER A 198 -4.75 -10.59 6.05
C SER A 198 -3.81 -11.76 6.32
N ARG A 199 -3.81 -12.29 7.54
CA ARG A 199 -3.06 -13.50 7.89
C ARG A 199 -3.46 -14.70 7.02
N ALA A 200 -4.75 -14.88 6.80
CA ALA A 200 -5.23 -15.94 5.90
C ALA A 200 -4.77 -15.70 4.45
N GLY A 201 -4.79 -14.43 4.00
CA GLY A 201 -4.30 -14.04 2.68
C GLY A 201 -2.82 -14.33 2.49
N VAL A 202 -1.98 -13.99 3.47
CA VAL A 202 -0.54 -14.28 3.43
C VAL A 202 -0.27 -15.79 3.38
N LEU A 203 -1.00 -16.59 4.15
CA LEU A 203 -0.86 -18.05 4.13
C LEU A 203 -1.23 -18.63 2.77
N LEU A 204 -2.33 -18.17 2.18
CA LEU A 204 -2.76 -18.62 0.85
C LEU A 204 -1.76 -18.20 -0.24
N ALA A 205 -1.16 -17.01 -0.12
CA ALA A 205 -0.11 -16.56 -1.02
C ALA A 205 1.14 -17.43 -0.94
N ILE A 206 1.59 -17.73 0.26
CA ILE A 206 2.73 -18.63 0.51
C ILE A 206 2.45 -20.04 -0.03
N GLN A 207 1.25 -20.57 0.21
CA GLN A 207 0.84 -21.88 -0.32
C GLN A 207 0.93 -21.91 -1.83
N LYS A 208 0.32 -20.95 -2.52
CA LYS A 208 0.33 -20.90 -3.98
C LYS A 208 1.73 -20.68 -4.58
N ALA A 209 2.59 -19.94 -3.89
CA ALA A 209 3.94 -19.66 -4.38
C ALA A 209 4.89 -20.84 -4.22
N TYR A 210 4.83 -21.55 -3.09
CA TYR A 210 5.89 -22.49 -2.69
C TYR A 210 5.44 -23.92 -2.44
N PHE A 211 4.12 -24.17 -2.31
CA PHE A 211 3.58 -25.51 -2.01
C PHE A 211 2.54 -25.87 -3.08
N LYS A 212 3.00 -26.02 -4.32
CA LYS A 212 2.15 -26.51 -5.43
C LYS A 212 1.83 -27.99 -5.17
N ASP A 213 0.54 -28.35 -5.15
CA ASP A 213 0.06 -29.72 -5.16
C ASP A 213 0.43 -30.44 -6.47
#